data_8160bda24774934afaaafe5e27a810e3
#
_entry.id   8160bda24774934afaaafe5e27a810e3
#
_cell.length_a   1.000
_cell.length_b   1.000
_cell.length_c   1.000
_cell.angle_alpha   90.00
_cell.angle_beta   90.00
_cell.angle_gamma   90.00
#
_symmetry.space_group_name_H-M   'P 1'
#
loop_
_entity.id
_entity.type
_entity.pdbx_description
1 polymer ?
#
loop_
_entity_poly.entity_id
_entity_poly.type
_entity_poly.pdbx_seq_one_letter_code
_entity_poly.pdbx_strand_id
1 'polypeptide(L)'
;MSQGTTGVKQRLGRPYAWYFEPLRWLLLGLAHLPLQLLYGLAEGIYFLLAYVVRYRWRVVTQNLRNSFPEKSAVEIERIGKAFYRHFSQVVVEILKLAAITPAELARRMRFVNPELMTRPFAEQRLVLSLGSHMDNWEWILSGAELEFPGRAAGVYKPLNNPFFEDLMRRLRTRLGADAVPMLATLRYLVAHRGQGHTLSLLTDQAAGPEDRPYWTTFLNQDTSFYTSADRLAVQLDCAVLYVGIRRVRRGYYEVTFTELPDGRAAAGAPAGTFPITEAFARQLERDMRASPEQYLWTHRRWKHQRNG
;
A
#
# COMPACT_ATOMS: atom_id res chain seq x y z
N MET A 1 17.65 -32.77 -17.07
CA MET A 1 18.69 -31.85 -16.61
C MET A 1 18.04 -30.72 -15.84
N SER A 2 18.11 -30.84 -14.52
CA SER A 2 17.55 -29.89 -13.55
C SER A 2 18.47 -28.65 -13.54
N GLN A 3 17.95 -27.50 -13.95
CA GLN A 3 18.68 -26.24 -13.75
C GLN A 3 18.04 -25.48 -12.60
N GLY A 4 18.90 -25.24 -11.63
CA GLY A 4 18.63 -24.76 -10.32
C GLY A 4 17.99 -23.36 -10.27
N THR A 5 16.95 -23.29 -9.49
CA THR A 5 16.45 -22.07 -8.86
C THR A 5 17.55 -21.50 -7.97
N THR A 6 18.24 -20.47 -8.44
CA THR A 6 19.12 -19.64 -7.61
C THR A 6 18.25 -18.84 -6.64
N GLY A 7 17.86 -19.50 -5.57
CA GLY A 7 17.19 -18.85 -4.44
C GLY A 7 18.10 -17.75 -3.90
N VAL A 8 17.63 -16.49 -4.03
CA VAL A 8 18.15 -15.39 -3.23
C VAL A 8 17.91 -15.78 -1.77
N LYS A 9 18.97 -16.23 -1.07
CA LYS A 9 18.94 -16.46 0.38
C LYS A 9 18.47 -15.16 1.02
N GLN A 10 17.15 -15.07 1.30
CA GLN A 10 16.61 -14.02 2.13
C GLN A 10 17.38 -14.05 3.45
N ARG A 11 18.04 -12.95 3.78
CA ARG A 11 18.58 -12.79 5.14
C ARG A 11 17.38 -12.92 6.07
N LEU A 12 17.29 -14.04 6.77
CA LEU A 12 16.35 -14.26 7.84
C LEU A 12 16.37 -13.01 8.73
N GLY A 13 15.22 -12.42 8.98
CA GLY A 13 15.09 -11.24 9.84
C GLY A 13 15.81 -11.49 11.16
N ARG A 14 16.30 -10.43 11.79
CA ARG A 14 16.91 -10.53 13.12
C ARG A 14 15.97 -11.31 14.03
N PRO A 15 16.44 -12.32 14.78
CA PRO A 15 15.58 -13.05 15.69
C PRO A 15 14.98 -12.05 16.71
N TYR A 16 13.68 -12.09 16.92
CA TYR A 16 13.05 -11.32 17.97
C TYR A 16 13.15 -12.06 19.31
N ALA A 17 13.00 -11.31 20.41
CA ALA A 17 13.16 -11.86 21.73
C ALA A 17 12.01 -12.83 22.07
N TRP A 18 12.31 -13.94 22.73
CA TRP A 18 11.39 -15.04 23.05
C TRP A 18 10.13 -14.59 23.83
N TYR A 19 10.22 -13.52 24.60
CA TYR A 19 9.08 -12.98 25.36
C TYR A 19 7.94 -12.42 24.48
N PHE A 20 8.15 -12.29 23.15
CA PHE A 20 7.08 -11.98 22.21
C PHE A 20 6.28 -13.21 21.76
N GLU A 21 6.72 -14.43 22.05
CA GLU A 21 6.01 -15.65 21.65
C GLU A 21 4.57 -15.73 22.18
N PRO A 22 4.27 -15.39 23.46
CA PRO A 22 2.89 -15.35 23.93
C PRO A 22 2.01 -14.39 23.13
N LEU A 23 2.53 -13.21 22.79
CA LEU A 23 1.82 -12.23 21.95
C LEU A 23 1.58 -12.80 20.54
N ARG A 24 2.58 -13.47 19.94
CA ARG A 24 2.41 -14.12 18.65
C ARG A 24 1.28 -15.15 18.66
N TRP A 25 1.26 -16.05 19.64
CA TRP A 25 0.22 -17.06 19.76
C TRP A 25 -1.16 -16.45 19.98
N LEU A 26 -1.25 -15.38 20.79
CA LEU A 26 -2.48 -14.63 20.97
C LEU A 26 -2.98 -14.05 19.63
N LEU A 27 -2.11 -13.35 18.88
CA LEU A 27 -2.47 -12.74 17.60
C LEU A 27 -2.89 -13.81 16.57
N LEU A 28 -2.15 -14.92 16.49
CA LEU A 28 -2.50 -16.03 15.59
C LEU A 28 -3.83 -16.68 16.00
N GLY A 29 -4.08 -16.88 17.30
CA GLY A 29 -5.36 -17.37 17.82
C GLY A 29 -6.53 -16.45 17.45
N LEU A 30 -6.37 -15.15 17.64
CA LEU A 30 -7.36 -14.15 17.24
C LEU A 30 -7.63 -14.19 15.74
N ALA A 31 -6.61 -14.38 14.90
CA ALA A 31 -6.77 -14.45 13.46
C ALA A 31 -7.72 -15.57 12.98
N HIS A 32 -7.89 -16.66 13.76
CA HIS A 32 -8.81 -17.75 13.44
C HIS A 32 -10.28 -17.41 13.72
N LEU A 33 -10.55 -16.37 14.53
CA LEU A 33 -11.93 -15.97 14.80
C LEU A 33 -12.65 -15.51 13.52
N PRO A 34 -13.98 -15.73 13.41
CA PRO A 34 -14.80 -15.13 12.37
C PRO A 34 -14.62 -13.60 12.33
N LEU A 35 -14.64 -13.02 11.12
CA LEU A 35 -14.46 -11.57 10.96
C LEU A 35 -15.50 -10.75 11.75
N GLN A 36 -16.71 -11.27 11.97
CA GLN A 36 -17.73 -10.61 12.76
C GLN A 36 -17.28 -10.36 14.21
N LEU A 37 -16.61 -11.33 14.83
CA LEU A 37 -16.05 -11.19 16.17
C LEU A 37 -14.84 -10.25 16.18
N LEU A 38 -13.98 -10.34 15.17
CA LEU A 38 -12.86 -9.41 15.01
C LEU A 38 -13.34 -7.96 14.84
N TYR A 39 -14.46 -7.73 14.17
CA TYR A 39 -15.04 -6.39 14.10
C TYR A 39 -15.60 -5.89 15.43
N GLY A 40 -16.05 -6.78 16.32
CA GLY A 40 -16.34 -6.41 17.71
C GLY A 40 -15.08 -5.91 18.43
N LEU A 41 -13.95 -6.60 18.26
CA LEU A 41 -12.66 -6.14 18.76
C LEU A 41 -12.23 -4.81 18.14
N ALA A 42 -12.47 -4.62 16.83
CA ALA A 42 -12.16 -3.37 16.14
C ALA A 42 -12.93 -2.17 16.70
N GLU A 43 -14.18 -2.32 17.16
CA GLU A 43 -14.91 -1.23 17.83
C GLU A 43 -14.25 -0.86 19.17
N GLY A 44 -13.72 -1.84 19.92
CA GLY A 44 -12.93 -1.57 21.14
C GLY A 44 -11.62 -0.82 20.81
N ILE A 45 -10.90 -1.24 19.78
CA ILE A 45 -9.69 -0.54 19.29
C ILE A 45 -10.05 0.89 18.84
N TYR A 46 -11.13 1.07 18.11
CA TYR A 46 -11.62 2.38 17.69
C TYR A 46 -11.87 3.30 18.88
N PHE A 47 -12.62 2.80 19.89
CA PHE A 47 -12.88 3.58 21.10
C PHE A 47 -11.58 3.99 21.80
N LEU A 48 -10.66 3.05 21.96
CA LEU A 48 -9.35 3.31 22.57
C LEU A 48 -8.57 4.38 21.80
N LEU A 49 -8.44 4.24 20.47
CA LEU A 49 -7.64 5.14 19.64
C LEU A 49 -8.26 6.52 19.49
N ALA A 50 -9.58 6.61 19.32
CA ALA A 50 -10.26 7.88 19.04
C ALA A 50 -10.59 8.69 20.30
N TYR A 51 -10.91 8.04 21.42
CA TYR A 51 -11.44 8.72 22.60
C TYR A 51 -10.52 8.67 23.81
N VAL A 52 -9.82 7.56 24.05
CA VAL A 52 -8.98 7.40 25.24
C VAL A 52 -7.56 7.88 24.96
N VAL A 53 -6.84 7.21 24.05
CA VAL A 53 -5.43 7.53 23.73
C VAL A 53 -5.35 8.75 22.82
N ARG A 54 -6.36 8.99 21.99
CA ARG A 54 -6.41 10.05 20.95
C ARG A 54 -5.16 10.01 20.07
N TYR A 55 -4.83 8.77 19.62
CA TYR A 55 -3.60 8.49 18.90
C TYR A 55 -3.42 9.40 17.68
N ARG A 56 -2.44 10.27 17.72
CA ARG A 56 -2.14 11.25 16.66
C ARG A 56 -3.33 12.12 16.23
N TRP A 57 -4.32 12.34 17.09
CA TRP A 57 -5.53 13.11 16.76
C TRP A 57 -5.21 14.49 16.15
N ARG A 58 -4.21 15.20 16.72
CA ARG A 58 -3.78 16.51 16.19
C ARG A 58 -3.24 16.41 14.77
N VAL A 59 -2.50 15.35 14.43
CA VAL A 59 -1.98 15.11 13.07
C VAL A 59 -3.14 14.85 12.11
N VAL A 60 -4.06 13.97 12.47
CA VAL A 60 -5.23 13.64 11.65
C VAL A 60 -6.08 14.87 11.37
N THR A 61 -6.46 15.62 12.41
CA THR A 61 -7.31 16.81 12.24
C THR A 61 -6.61 17.93 11.48
N GLN A 62 -5.30 18.14 11.68
CA GLN A 62 -4.53 19.13 10.93
C GLN A 62 -4.44 18.75 9.44
N ASN A 63 -4.11 17.48 9.14
CA ASN A 63 -4.07 16.98 7.77
C ASN A 63 -5.43 17.16 7.08
N LEU A 64 -6.53 16.78 7.74
CA LEU A 64 -7.88 16.92 7.19
C LEU A 64 -8.27 18.38 6.95
N ARG A 65 -8.03 19.29 7.91
CA ARG A 65 -8.33 20.72 7.77
C ARG A 65 -7.60 21.35 6.59
N ASN A 66 -6.32 21.05 6.46
CA ASN A 66 -5.51 21.60 5.36
C ASN A 66 -5.92 21.00 4.00
N SER A 67 -6.34 19.74 3.98
CA SER A 67 -6.74 19.03 2.75
C SER A 67 -8.15 19.41 2.28
N PHE A 68 -9.03 19.78 3.20
CA PHE A 68 -10.43 20.11 2.94
C PHE A 68 -10.84 21.42 3.62
N PRO A 69 -10.25 22.56 3.20
CA PRO A 69 -10.51 23.86 3.82
C PRO A 69 -11.98 24.32 3.69
N GLU A 70 -12.72 23.75 2.73
CA GLU A 70 -14.13 23.98 2.52
C GLU A 70 -15.04 23.32 3.56
N LYS A 71 -14.52 22.36 4.33
CA LYS A 71 -15.32 21.60 5.31
C LYS A 71 -15.31 22.27 6.68
N SER A 72 -16.45 22.26 7.32
CA SER A 72 -16.63 22.75 8.69
C SER A 72 -15.86 21.91 9.71
N ALA A 73 -15.58 22.48 10.88
CA ALA A 73 -14.91 21.77 11.97
C ALA A 73 -15.66 20.49 12.41
N VAL A 74 -17.00 20.51 12.34
CA VAL A 74 -17.84 19.35 12.67
C VAL A 74 -17.68 18.24 11.64
N GLU A 75 -17.62 18.58 10.35
CA GLU A 75 -17.38 17.60 9.27
C GLU A 75 -15.98 16.99 9.37
N ILE A 76 -14.95 17.80 9.64
CA ILE A 76 -13.58 17.33 9.86
C ILE A 76 -13.52 16.34 11.04
N GLU A 77 -14.18 16.66 12.14
CA GLU A 77 -14.25 15.75 13.29
C GLU A 77 -14.96 14.44 12.94
N ARG A 78 -16.08 14.51 12.20
CA ARG A 78 -16.83 13.34 11.73
C ARG A 78 -15.95 12.45 10.84
N ILE A 79 -15.23 13.03 9.86
CA ILE A 79 -14.32 12.29 8.99
C ILE A 79 -13.19 11.66 9.81
N GLY A 80 -12.60 12.40 10.75
CA GLY A 80 -11.55 11.88 11.62
C GLY A 80 -12.01 10.68 12.46
N LYS A 81 -13.22 10.72 13.04
CA LYS A 81 -13.81 9.59 13.78
C LYS A 81 -14.11 8.40 12.86
N ALA A 82 -14.65 8.65 11.66
CA ALA A 82 -14.89 7.63 10.65
C ALA A 82 -13.60 6.96 10.21
N PHE A 83 -12.52 7.74 10.01
CA PHE A 83 -11.18 7.22 9.74
C PHE A 83 -10.70 6.26 10.83
N TYR A 84 -10.77 6.62 12.12
CA TYR A 84 -10.31 5.72 13.19
C TYR A 84 -11.11 4.43 13.25
N ARG A 85 -12.44 4.50 13.04
CA ARG A 85 -13.27 3.30 12.98
C ARG A 85 -12.88 2.41 11.80
N HIS A 86 -12.69 2.99 10.61
CA HIS A 86 -12.22 2.28 9.44
C HIS A 86 -10.83 1.67 9.66
N PHE A 87 -9.87 2.47 10.14
CA PHE A 87 -8.51 2.03 10.42
C PHE A 87 -8.46 0.85 11.40
N SER A 88 -9.28 0.89 12.46
CA SER A 88 -9.39 -0.22 13.42
C SER A 88 -9.92 -1.51 12.78
N GLN A 89 -10.84 -1.41 11.81
CA GLN A 89 -11.32 -2.55 11.03
C GLN A 89 -10.22 -3.10 10.13
N VAL A 90 -9.48 -2.24 9.44
CA VAL A 90 -8.33 -2.65 8.61
C VAL A 90 -7.26 -3.36 9.44
N VAL A 91 -6.97 -2.91 10.66
CA VAL A 91 -5.99 -3.58 11.56
C VAL A 91 -6.37 -5.03 11.84
N VAL A 92 -7.64 -5.32 12.15
CA VAL A 92 -8.08 -6.71 12.42
C VAL A 92 -8.18 -7.53 11.12
N GLU A 93 -8.47 -6.90 10.00
CA GLU A 93 -8.46 -7.54 8.69
C GLU A 93 -7.03 -7.92 8.26
N ILE A 94 -6.04 -7.06 8.52
CA ILE A 94 -4.62 -7.39 8.30
C ILE A 94 -4.24 -8.63 9.12
N LEU A 95 -4.62 -8.66 10.40
CA LEU A 95 -4.38 -9.83 11.24
C LEU A 95 -5.04 -11.09 10.66
N LYS A 96 -6.24 -10.96 10.09
CA LYS A 96 -6.97 -12.06 9.46
C LYS A 96 -6.19 -12.72 8.32
N LEU A 97 -5.22 -12.05 7.67
CA LEU A 97 -4.32 -12.66 6.69
C LEU A 97 -3.61 -13.90 7.24
N ALA A 98 -3.39 -14.01 8.55
CA ALA A 98 -2.77 -15.21 9.14
C ALA A 98 -3.61 -16.48 8.97
N ALA A 99 -4.95 -16.35 8.82
CA ALA A 99 -5.86 -17.51 8.81
C ALA A 99 -6.91 -17.47 7.69
N ILE A 100 -7.03 -16.40 6.91
CA ILE A 100 -7.99 -16.32 5.81
C ILE A 100 -7.65 -17.36 4.73
N THR A 101 -8.67 -18.03 4.20
CA THR A 101 -8.47 -18.97 3.08
C THR A 101 -8.34 -18.21 1.75
N PRO A 102 -7.63 -18.79 0.74
CA PRO A 102 -7.57 -18.20 -0.60
C PRO A 102 -8.96 -17.91 -1.18
N ALA A 103 -9.89 -18.87 -1.07
CA ALA A 103 -11.26 -18.71 -1.56
C ALA A 103 -12.04 -17.61 -0.85
N GLU A 104 -11.82 -17.42 0.46
CA GLU A 104 -12.45 -16.32 1.20
C GLU A 104 -11.87 -14.97 0.79
N LEU A 105 -10.54 -14.86 0.64
CA LEU A 105 -9.90 -13.62 0.19
C LEU A 105 -10.34 -13.24 -1.22
N ALA A 106 -10.37 -14.18 -2.17
CA ALA A 106 -10.82 -13.94 -3.53
C ALA A 106 -12.27 -13.43 -3.61
N ARG A 107 -13.17 -13.93 -2.73
CA ARG A 107 -14.54 -13.40 -2.64
C ARG A 107 -14.63 -12.00 -2.03
N ARG A 108 -13.64 -11.61 -1.22
CA ARG A 108 -13.62 -10.33 -0.50
C ARG A 108 -12.87 -9.24 -1.23
N MET A 109 -11.97 -9.61 -2.11
CA MET A 109 -11.18 -8.68 -2.91
C MET A 109 -11.34 -9.03 -4.39
N ARG A 110 -12.09 -8.22 -5.11
CA ARG A 110 -12.40 -8.42 -6.53
C ARG A 110 -11.59 -7.44 -7.37
N PHE A 111 -10.87 -7.95 -8.35
CA PHE A 111 -10.24 -7.14 -9.38
C PHE A 111 -11.26 -6.88 -10.49
N VAL A 112 -11.52 -5.60 -10.79
CA VAL A 112 -12.65 -5.21 -11.67
C VAL A 112 -12.26 -5.29 -13.13
N ASN A 113 -11.02 -4.91 -13.45
CA ASN A 113 -10.51 -4.83 -14.82
C ASN A 113 -9.10 -5.47 -14.91
N PRO A 114 -8.98 -6.79 -14.64
CA PRO A 114 -7.70 -7.50 -14.59
C PRO A 114 -6.97 -7.52 -15.94
N GLU A 115 -7.67 -7.28 -17.05
CA GLU A 115 -7.10 -7.23 -18.39
C GLU A 115 -6.04 -6.15 -18.55
N LEU A 116 -6.11 -5.04 -17.82
CA LEU A 116 -5.09 -4.00 -17.81
C LEU A 116 -3.74 -4.49 -17.23
N MET A 117 -3.77 -5.50 -16.37
CA MET A 117 -2.58 -6.15 -15.85
C MET A 117 -2.12 -7.31 -16.77
N THR A 118 -3.05 -8.11 -17.29
CA THR A 118 -2.71 -9.30 -18.06
C THR A 118 -2.18 -8.96 -19.46
N ARG A 119 -2.58 -7.81 -20.04
CA ARG A 119 -2.08 -7.36 -21.33
C ARG A 119 -0.54 -7.14 -21.32
N PRO A 120 0.04 -6.30 -20.46
CA PRO A 120 1.50 -6.17 -20.38
C PRO A 120 2.21 -7.47 -19.98
N PHE A 121 1.57 -8.36 -19.22
CA PHE A 121 2.11 -9.68 -18.92
C PHE A 121 2.24 -10.56 -20.16
N ALA A 122 1.25 -10.54 -21.07
CA ALA A 122 1.31 -11.25 -22.33
C ALA A 122 2.44 -10.71 -23.23
N GLU A 123 2.74 -9.41 -23.15
CA GLU A 123 3.87 -8.75 -23.79
C GLU A 123 5.21 -8.98 -23.06
N GLN A 124 5.22 -9.78 -22.01
CA GLN A 124 6.39 -10.03 -21.15
C GLN A 124 6.99 -8.75 -20.54
N ARG A 125 6.21 -7.67 -20.43
CA ARG A 125 6.63 -6.41 -19.82
C ARG A 125 6.53 -6.49 -18.29
N LEU A 126 7.45 -5.79 -17.63
CA LEU A 126 7.31 -5.47 -16.21
C LEU A 126 6.18 -4.45 -16.00
N VAL A 127 5.46 -4.58 -14.91
CA VAL A 127 4.44 -3.63 -14.48
C VAL A 127 4.84 -3.01 -13.15
N LEU A 128 4.89 -1.69 -13.08
CA LEU A 128 4.92 -0.97 -11.80
C LEU A 128 3.48 -0.66 -11.38
N SER A 129 3.02 -1.28 -10.31
CA SER A 129 1.71 -1.06 -9.72
C SER A 129 1.83 -0.03 -8.61
N LEU A 130 1.36 1.20 -8.85
CA LEU A 130 1.46 2.30 -7.90
C LEU A 130 0.18 2.40 -7.07
N GLY A 131 0.29 2.10 -5.79
CA GLY A 131 -0.79 2.16 -4.82
C GLY A 131 -0.56 3.19 -3.73
N SER A 132 -1.51 3.24 -2.80
CA SER A 132 -1.51 4.14 -1.66
C SER A 132 -1.98 3.44 -0.38
N HIS A 133 -1.77 4.09 0.77
CA HIS A 133 -2.29 3.61 2.05
C HIS A 133 -3.77 3.96 2.23
N MET A 134 -4.60 3.59 1.25
CA MET A 134 -6.06 3.66 1.32
C MET A 134 -6.67 2.28 1.59
N ASP A 135 -7.79 2.25 2.26
CA ASP A 135 -8.56 1.04 2.58
C ASP A 135 -7.68 -0.10 3.14
N ASN A 136 -7.85 -1.33 2.65
CA ASN A 136 -7.03 -2.47 3.05
C ASN A 136 -5.92 -2.75 2.04
N TRP A 137 -4.95 -1.87 1.97
CA TRP A 137 -3.78 -1.99 1.08
C TRP A 137 -2.95 -3.27 1.31
N GLU A 138 -2.98 -3.84 2.53
CA GLU A 138 -2.21 -5.06 2.83
C GLU A 138 -2.82 -6.31 2.17
N TRP A 139 -4.14 -6.33 1.95
CA TRP A 139 -4.77 -7.44 1.25
C TRP A 139 -4.53 -7.41 -0.26
N ILE A 140 -4.21 -6.25 -0.85
CA ILE A 140 -3.98 -6.11 -2.29
C ILE A 140 -2.90 -7.07 -2.78
N LEU A 141 -1.77 -7.15 -2.06
CA LEU A 141 -0.65 -8.01 -2.47
C LEU A 141 -1.04 -9.49 -2.51
N SER A 142 -1.69 -9.96 -1.44
CA SER A 142 -2.17 -11.35 -1.38
C SER A 142 -3.29 -11.63 -2.37
N GLY A 143 -4.19 -10.66 -2.59
CA GLY A 143 -5.25 -10.76 -3.60
C GLY A 143 -4.70 -10.79 -5.01
N ALA A 144 -3.69 -9.96 -5.30
CA ALA A 144 -3.02 -9.93 -6.61
C ALA A 144 -2.30 -11.25 -6.90
N GLU A 145 -1.72 -11.90 -5.89
CA GLU A 145 -1.11 -13.22 -6.09
C GLU A 145 -2.16 -14.30 -6.42
N LEU A 146 -3.35 -14.21 -5.84
CA LEU A 146 -4.43 -15.12 -6.17
C LEU A 146 -5.01 -14.88 -7.57
N GLU A 147 -5.07 -13.63 -8.02
CA GLU A 147 -5.56 -13.24 -9.35
C GLU A 147 -4.52 -13.49 -10.44
N PHE A 148 -3.24 -13.27 -10.15
CA PHE A 148 -2.10 -13.37 -11.08
C PHE A 148 -1.01 -14.28 -10.50
N PRO A 149 -1.22 -15.60 -10.39
CA PRO A 149 -0.34 -16.51 -9.67
C PRO A 149 1.11 -16.48 -10.13
N GLY A 150 2.04 -16.37 -9.18
CA GLY A 150 3.48 -16.34 -9.43
C GLY A 150 3.99 -15.04 -10.06
N ARG A 151 3.18 -13.97 -10.06
CA ARG A 151 3.54 -12.70 -10.73
C ARG A 151 3.49 -11.47 -9.83
N ALA A 152 3.04 -11.60 -8.57
CA ALA A 152 2.84 -10.47 -7.69
C ALA A 152 3.95 -10.31 -6.66
N ALA A 153 4.53 -9.12 -6.62
CA ALA A 153 5.47 -8.71 -5.58
C ALA A 153 5.10 -7.33 -5.01
N GLY A 154 5.42 -7.11 -3.74
CA GLY A 154 5.23 -5.81 -3.09
C GLY A 154 6.49 -5.31 -2.41
N VAL A 155 6.83 -4.04 -2.66
CA VAL A 155 7.96 -3.39 -1.99
C VAL A 155 7.55 -2.94 -0.60
N TYR A 156 8.40 -3.18 0.37
CA TYR A 156 8.19 -2.70 1.73
C TYR A 156 9.46 -2.15 2.37
N LYS A 157 9.28 -1.21 3.28
CA LYS A 157 10.36 -0.76 4.16
C LYS A 157 10.38 -1.65 5.41
N PRO A 158 11.51 -2.31 5.72
CA PRO A 158 11.62 -3.13 6.93
C PRO A 158 11.27 -2.34 8.20
N LEU A 159 10.51 -2.96 9.09
CA LEU A 159 10.10 -2.36 10.35
C LEU A 159 11.26 -2.40 11.36
N ASN A 160 11.31 -1.38 12.25
CA ASN A 160 12.36 -1.29 13.26
C ASN A 160 12.21 -2.39 14.35
N ASN A 161 10.99 -2.80 14.67
CA ASN A 161 10.75 -3.87 15.64
C ASN A 161 10.81 -5.23 14.95
N PRO A 162 11.76 -6.13 15.31
CA PRO A 162 11.95 -7.41 14.64
C PRO A 162 10.74 -8.36 14.72
N PHE A 163 9.95 -8.30 15.79
CA PHE A 163 8.75 -9.11 15.94
C PHE A 163 7.69 -8.72 14.90
N PHE A 164 7.36 -7.42 14.80
CA PHE A 164 6.41 -6.96 13.81
C PHE A 164 6.91 -7.09 12.38
N GLU A 165 8.23 -6.96 12.17
CA GLU A 165 8.84 -7.22 10.86
C GLU A 165 8.62 -8.68 10.42
N ASP A 166 8.94 -9.66 11.27
CA ASP A 166 8.72 -11.08 10.98
C ASP A 166 7.22 -11.40 10.78
N LEU A 167 6.37 -10.87 11.66
CA LEU A 167 4.92 -11.05 11.55
C LEU A 167 4.38 -10.54 10.21
N MET A 168 4.65 -9.27 9.88
CA MET A 168 4.13 -8.65 8.64
C MET A 168 4.67 -9.34 7.40
N ARG A 169 5.97 -9.70 7.38
CA ARG A 169 6.55 -10.45 6.28
C ARG A 169 5.84 -11.78 6.05
N ARG A 170 5.59 -12.55 7.13
CA ARG A 170 4.85 -13.83 7.05
C ARG A 170 3.43 -13.64 6.55
N LEU A 171 2.71 -12.60 7.00
CA LEU A 171 1.36 -12.29 6.54
C LEU A 171 1.36 -12.01 5.04
N ARG A 172 2.26 -11.16 4.55
CA ARG A 172 2.36 -10.76 3.14
C ARG A 172 2.71 -11.91 2.21
N THR A 173 3.59 -12.83 2.65
CA THR A 173 4.07 -13.93 1.80
C THR A 173 3.26 -15.23 1.95
N ARG A 174 2.30 -15.27 2.87
CA ARG A 174 1.58 -16.51 3.21
C ARG A 174 0.83 -17.15 2.03
N LEU A 175 0.34 -16.33 1.10
CA LEU A 175 -0.41 -16.80 -0.06
C LEU A 175 0.40 -16.85 -1.35
N GLY A 176 1.72 -16.76 -1.26
CA GLY A 176 2.64 -16.97 -2.38
C GLY A 176 3.31 -15.70 -2.91
N ALA A 177 2.78 -14.51 -2.61
CA ALA A 177 3.34 -13.25 -3.08
C ALA A 177 4.76 -12.99 -2.53
N ASP A 178 5.58 -12.28 -3.30
CA ASP A 178 6.91 -11.85 -2.87
C ASP A 178 6.85 -10.53 -2.09
N ALA A 179 7.52 -10.51 -0.94
CA ALA A 179 7.77 -9.28 -0.19
C ALA A 179 9.21 -8.81 -0.43
N VAL A 180 9.37 -7.69 -1.12
CA VAL A 180 10.66 -7.18 -1.58
C VAL A 180 11.12 -6.01 -0.70
N PRO A 181 12.24 -6.12 0.04
CA PRO A 181 12.79 -4.99 0.77
C PRO A 181 13.15 -3.85 -0.18
N MET A 182 12.85 -2.60 0.21
CA MET A 182 13.01 -1.41 -0.63
C MET A 182 14.39 -1.31 -1.29
N LEU A 183 15.47 -1.66 -0.58
CA LEU A 183 16.84 -1.66 -1.13
C LEU A 183 17.08 -2.75 -2.19
N ALA A 184 16.20 -3.72 -2.32
CA ALA A 184 16.31 -4.79 -3.31
C ALA A 184 15.45 -4.55 -4.57
N THR A 185 14.70 -3.45 -4.63
CA THR A 185 13.73 -3.13 -5.68
C THR A 185 14.31 -3.25 -7.10
N LEU A 186 15.40 -2.55 -7.39
CA LEU A 186 15.99 -2.59 -8.72
C LEU A 186 16.51 -3.99 -9.09
N ARG A 187 17.19 -4.65 -8.15
CA ARG A 187 17.68 -6.02 -8.37
C ARG A 187 16.53 -6.99 -8.66
N TYR A 188 15.42 -6.86 -7.94
CA TYR A 188 14.23 -7.68 -8.15
C TYR A 188 13.64 -7.46 -9.56
N LEU A 189 13.46 -6.21 -9.97
CA LEU A 189 12.93 -5.87 -11.30
C LEU A 189 13.83 -6.40 -12.42
N VAL A 190 15.14 -6.21 -12.30
CA VAL A 190 16.09 -6.73 -13.31
C VAL A 190 16.04 -8.26 -13.42
N ALA A 191 15.91 -8.96 -12.30
CA ALA A 191 15.82 -10.44 -12.27
C ALA A 191 14.53 -10.96 -12.92
N HIS A 192 13.43 -10.17 -12.93
CA HIS A 192 12.14 -10.57 -13.53
C HIS A 192 11.85 -9.90 -14.87
N ARG A 193 12.86 -9.23 -15.46
CA ARG A 193 12.72 -8.62 -16.79
C ARG A 193 12.35 -9.69 -17.83
N GLY A 194 11.39 -9.40 -18.69
CA GLY A 194 10.93 -10.33 -19.71
C GLY A 194 10.07 -11.49 -19.22
N GLN A 195 9.54 -11.40 -17.97
CA GLN A 195 8.72 -12.48 -17.40
C GLN A 195 7.25 -12.09 -17.20
N GLY A 196 6.84 -10.87 -17.57
CA GLY A 196 5.47 -10.41 -17.35
C GLY A 196 5.10 -10.43 -15.85
N HIS A 197 5.79 -9.62 -15.04
CA HIS A 197 5.70 -9.61 -13.59
C HIS A 197 5.32 -8.23 -13.07
N THR A 198 4.63 -8.14 -11.92
CA THR A 198 4.30 -6.84 -11.31
C THR A 198 5.03 -6.62 -9.99
N LEU A 199 5.46 -5.38 -9.79
CA LEU A 199 5.99 -4.91 -8.52
C LEU A 199 5.16 -3.74 -8.00
N SER A 200 4.49 -3.95 -6.87
CA SER A 200 3.66 -2.96 -6.22
C SER A 200 4.47 -2.03 -5.32
N LEU A 201 4.25 -0.72 -5.47
CA LEU A 201 4.88 0.35 -4.71
C LEU A 201 3.79 1.22 -4.07
N LEU A 202 3.86 1.45 -2.77
CA LEU A 202 3.04 2.47 -2.10
C LEU A 202 3.82 3.79 -2.11
N THR A 203 3.42 4.72 -2.96
CA THR A 203 4.19 5.94 -3.26
C THR A 203 3.59 7.23 -2.68
N ASP A 204 2.59 7.11 -1.81
CA ASP A 204 1.83 8.21 -1.22
C ASP A 204 2.48 8.85 0.02
N GLN A 205 3.60 8.33 0.51
CA GLN A 205 4.28 8.89 1.69
C GLN A 205 5.22 10.06 1.34
N ALA A 206 5.60 10.84 2.36
CA ALA A 206 6.43 12.02 2.20
C ALA A 206 7.86 11.65 1.78
N ALA A 207 8.29 12.12 0.62
CA ALA A 207 9.68 12.06 0.19
C ALA A 207 10.49 13.15 0.90
N GLY A 208 11.70 12.80 1.39
CA GLY A 208 12.61 13.74 2.01
C GLY A 208 13.44 14.54 0.99
N PRO A 209 14.13 15.60 1.43
CA PRO A 209 15.02 16.38 0.55
C PRO A 209 16.10 15.51 -0.12
N GLU A 210 16.60 14.50 0.58
CA GLU A 210 17.60 13.54 0.10
C GLU A 210 17.11 12.67 -1.06
N ASP A 211 15.79 12.50 -1.18
CA ASP A 211 15.17 11.68 -2.24
C ASP A 211 15.03 12.44 -3.58
N ARG A 212 15.41 13.73 -3.63
CA ARG A 212 15.18 14.61 -4.78
C ARG A 212 13.72 14.59 -5.22
N PRO A 213 12.80 15.03 -4.35
CA PRO A 213 11.38 14.88 -4.56
C PRO A 213 10.86 15.74 -5.70
N TYR A 214 9.80 15.28 -6.34
CA TYR A 214 8.93 16.10 -7.16
C TYR A 214 7.93 16.84 -6.25
N TRP A 215 7.78 18.14 -6.45
CA TRP A 215 6.86 18.99 -5.70
C TRP A 215 5.68 19.39 -6.56
N THR A 216 4.47 19.15 -6.10
CA THR A 216 3.22 19.56 -6.74
C THR A 216 2.18 19.93 -5.69
N THR A 217 1.18 20.72 -6.08
CA THR A 217 0.03 20.96 -5.21
C THR A 217 -0.81 19.68 -5.14
N PHE A 218 -1.08 19.22 -3.93
CA PHE A 218 -1.88 18.02 -3.66
C PHE A 218 -2.74 18.27 -2.43
N LEU A 219 -4.07 18.12 -2.56
CA LEU A 219 -5.04 18.43 -1.50
C LEU A 219 -4.80 19.82 -0.88
N ASN A 220 -4.69 20.85 -1.74
CA ASN A 220 -4.49 22.24 -1.38
C ASN A 220 -3.15 22.55 -0.66
N GLN A 221 -2.18 21.66 -0.72
CA GLN A 221 -0.88 21.82 -0.01
C GLN A 221 0.28 21.50 -0.93
N ASP A 222 1.39 22.23 -0.79
CA ASP A 222 2.64 21.88 -1.44
C ASP A 222 3.15 20.53 -0.92
N THR A 223 3.37 19.59 -1.80
CA THR A 223 3.55 18.19 -1.41
C THR A 223 4.68 17.55 -2.20
N SER A 224 5.60 16.90 -1.46
CA SER A 224 6.70 16.13 -2.03
C SER A 224 6.26 14.70 -2.38
N PHE A 225 6.68 14.21 -3.55
CA PHE A 225 6.49 12.83 -3.99
C PHE A 225 7.82 12.19 -4.38
N TYR A 226 7.93 10.87 -4.18
CA TYR A 226 9.05 10.10 -4.70
C TYR A 226 8.99 10.01 -6.22
N THR A 227 10.14 10.20 -6.88
CA THR A 227 10.30 10.12 -8.34
C THR A 227 10.85 8.77 -8.81
N SER A 228 10.98 7.82 -7.90
CA SER A 228 11.56 6.51 -8.21
C SER A 228 10.75 5.72 -9.24
N ALA A 229 9.42 5.88 -9.26
CA ALA A 229 8.56 5.21 -10.23
C ALA A 229 8.88 5.65 -11.66
N ASP A 230 9.01 6.97 -11.92
CA ASP A 230 9.39 7.51 -13.24
C ASP A 230 10.75 6.96 -13.68
N ARG A 231 11.76 7.02 -12.80
CA ARG A 231 13.11 6.53 -13.12
C ARG A 231 13.15 5.04 -13.43
N LEU A 232 12.49 4.21 -12.62
CA LEU A 232 12.44 2.76 -12.83
C LEU A 232 11.67 2.40 -14.09
N ALA A 233 10.54 3.08 -14.34
CA ALA A 233 9.73 2.84 -15.53
C ALA A 233 10.50 3.14 -16.82
N VAL A 234 11.19 4.27 -16.89
CA VAL A 234 12.04 4.65 -18.04
C VAL A 234 13.20 3.66 -18.22
N GLN A 235 13.92 3.35 -17.14
CA GLN A 235 15.11 2.49 -17.20
C GLN A 235 14.80 1.06 -17.65
N LEU A 236 13.61 0.54 -17.32
CA LEU A 236 13.26 -0.86 -17.54
C LEU A 236 12.10 -1.05 -18.52
N ASP A 237 11.64 0.02 -19.18
CA ASP A 237 10.49 0.03 -20.11
C ASP A 237 9.23 -0.60 -19.48
N CYS A 238 8.91 -0.21 -18.25
CA CYS A 238 7.77 -0.76 -17.53
C CYS A 238 6.44 -0.16 -18.04
N ALA A 239 5.40 -0.98 -18.10
CA ALA A 239 4.04 -0.49 -18.01
C ALA A 239 3.78 0.04 -16.59
N VAL A 240 2.93 1.05 -16.43
CA VAL A 240 2.62 1.64 -15.13
C VAL A 240 1.12 1.71 -14.92
N LEU A 241 0.67 1.16 -13.79
CA LEU A 241 -0.74 1.14 -13.42
C LEU A 241 -0.93 1.79 -12.05
N TYR A 242 -1.89 2.67 -11.92
CA TYR A 242 -2.43 3.07 -10.63
C TYR A 242 -3.33 1.95 -10.09
N VAL A 243 -3.19 1.64 -8.80
CA VAL A 243 -4.00 0.64 -8.11
C VAL A 243 -4.95 1.36 -7.17
N GLY A 244 -6.18 1.56 -7.62
CA GLY A 244 -7.26 2.06 -6.81
C GLY A 244 -7.89 0.92 -6.02
N ILE A 245 -8.24 1.18 -4.76
CA ILE A 245 -9.00 0.26 -3.92
C ILE A 245 -10.20 1.00 -3.35
N ARG A 246 -11.36 0.37 -3.37
CA ARG A 246 -12.61 0.91 -2.84
C ARG A 246 -13.33 -0.12 -1.99
N ARG A 247 -13.68 0.25 -0.79
CA ARG A 247 -14.53 -0.57 0.07
C ARG A 247 -15.99 -0.55 -0.41
N VAL A 248 -16.49 -1.69 -0.85
CA VAL A 248 -17.90 -1.87 -1.24
C VAL A 248 -18.79 -2.00 0.01
N ARG A 249 -18.32 -2.79 0.95
CA ARG A 249 -18.88 -2.97 2.30
C ARG A 249 -17.79 -3.46 3.24
N ARG A 250 -18.05 -3.47 4.53
CA ARG A 250 -17.08 -3.92 5.54
C ARG A 250 -16.50 -5.29 5.20
N GLY A 251 -15.15 -5.36 5.01
CA GLY A 251 -14.41 -6.56 4.65
C GLY A 251 -14.61 -7.03 3.21
N TYR A 252 -15.09 -6.16 2.30
CA TYR A 252 -15.20 -6.44 0.88
C TYR A 252 -14.73 -5.24 0.08
N TYR A 253 -13.84 -5.50 -0.88
CA TYR A 253 -13.13 -4.48 -1.63
C TYR A 253 -13.17 -4.76 -3.12
N GLU A 254 -13.16 -3.71 -3.90
CA GLU A 254 -12.90 -3.73 -5.33
C GLU A 254 -11.56 -3.04 -5.61
N VAL A 255 -10.74 -3.69 -6.41
CA VAL A 255 -9.48 -3.15 -6.90
C VAL A 255 -9.65 -2.83 -8.37
N THR A 256 -9.31 -1.59 -8.75
CA THR A 256 -9.34 -1.12 -10.14
C THR A 256 -7.96 -0.67 -10.57
N PHE A 257 -7.60 -0.98 -11.79
CA PHE A 257 -6.38 -0.46 -12.41
C PHE A 257 -6.71 0.74 -13.30
N THR A 258 -5.83 1.74 -13.30
CA THR A 258 -5.87 2.86 -14.25
C THR A 258 -4.51 2.99 -14.89
N GLU A 259 -4.44 3.05 -16.21
CA GLU A 259 -3.18 3.26 -16.91
C GLU A 259 -2.62 4.64 -16.61
N LEU A 260 -1.35 4.68 -16.25
CA LEU A 260 -0.56 5.90 -16.14
C LEU A 260 0.41 5.98 -17.33
N PRO A 261 1.05 7.14 -17.56
CA PRO A 261 2.15 7.21 -18.52
C PRO A 261 3.17 6.10 -18.24
N ASP A 262 3.52 5.32 -19.26
CA ASP A 262 4.47 4.21 -19.10
C ASP A 262 5.93 4.70 -19.25
N GLY A 263 6.89 3.78 -19.19
CA GLY A 263 8.30 4.11 -19.32
C GLY A 263 8.65 4.76 -20.67
N ARG A 264 7.95 4.39 -21.76
CA ARG A 264 8.16 4.98 -23.09
C ARG A 264 7.66 6.41 -23.17
N ALA A 265 6.43 6.65 -22.68
CA ALA A 265 5.85 7.98 -22.63
C ALA A 265 6.67 8.91 -21.71
N ALA A 266 7.11 8.41 -20.55
CA ALA A 266 7.92 9.19 -19.61
C ALA A 266 9.32 9.50 -20.16
N ALA A 267 9.92 8.62 -20.97
CA ALA A 267 11.22 8.86 -21.60
C ALA A 267 11.18 10.02 -22.61
N GLY A 268 10.02 10.27 -23.23
CA GLY A 268 9.81 11.40 -24.15
C GLY A 268 9.42 12.71 -23.47
N ALA A 269 9.26 12.73 -22.15
CA ALA A 269 8.83 13.92 -21.43
C ALA A 269 9.98 14.94 -21.26
N PRO A 270 9.66 16.24 -21.10
CA PRO A 270 10.66 17.28 -20.87
C PRO A 270 11.53 16.99 -19.64
N ALA A 271 12.81 17.35 -19.71
CA ALA A 271 13.74 17.17 -18.58
C ALA A 271 13.22 17.85 -17.31
N GLY A 272 13.32 17.16 -16.17
CA GLY A 272 12.85 17.66 -14.88
C GLY A 272 11.36 17.50 -14.63
N THR A 273 10.61 16.90 -15.56
CA THR A 273 9.20 16.51 -15.33
C THR A 273 9.10 15.05 -14.88
N PHE A 274 8.01 14.73 -14.19
CA PHE A 274 7.75 13.40 -13.66
C PHE A 274 6.28 13.02 -13.94
N PRO A 275 5.95 12.69 -15.20
CA PRO A 275 4.58 12.52 -15.64
C PRO A 275 3.87 11.35 -14.95
N ILE A 276 4.59 10.29 -14.61
CA ILE A 276 4.03 9.15 -13.87
C ILE A 276 3.64 9.58 -12.45
N THR A 277 4.56 10.26 -11.75
CA THR A 277 4.34 10.75 -10.39
C THR A 277 3.20 11.78 -10.35
N GLU A 278 3.13 12.70 -11.32
CA GLU A 278 2.03 13.68 -11.39
C GLU A 278 0.69 13.01 -11.66
N ALA A 279 0.62 12.08 -12.61
CA ALA A 279 -0.61 11.34 -12.89
C ALA A 279 -1.08 10.50 -11.68
N PHE A 280 -0.14 9.87 -10.96
CA PHE A 280 -0.42 9.19 -9.71
C PHE A 280 -1.00 10.14 -8.67
N ALA A 281 -0.38 11.31 -8.47
CA ALA A 281 -0.84 12.31 -7.50
C ALA A 281 -2.29 12.75 -7.82
N ARG A 282 -2.60 13.02 -9.09
CA ARG A 282 -3.96 13.43 -9.49
C ARG A 282 -4.98 12.31 -9.27
N GLN A 283 -4.62 11.05 -9.55
CA GLN A 283 -5.55 9.94 -9.32
C GLN A 283 -5.80 9.72 -7.83
N LEU A 284 -4.73 9.71 -7.01
CA LEU A 284 -4.83 9.58 -5.57
C LEU A 284 -5.66 10.73 -4.95
N GLU A 285 -5.47 11.96 -5.43
CA GLU A 285 -6.26 13.10 -4.94
C GLU A 285 -7.76 12.92 -5.20
N ARG A 286 -8.15 12.40 -6.38
CA ARG A 286 -9.55 12.07 -6.68
C ARG A 286 -10.11 11.03 -5.71
N ASP A 287 -9.37 9.96 -5.46
CA ASP A 287 -9.82 8.88 -4.57
C ASP A 287 -9.95 9.36 -3.12
N MET A 288 -9.00 10.15 -2.63
CA MET A 288 -9.05 10.72 -1.28
C MET A 288 -10.19 11.74 -1.11
N ARG A 289 -10.53 12.50 -2.17
CA ARG A 289 -11.69 13.41 -2.13
C ARG A 289 -13.01 12.64 -2.14
N ALA A 290 -13.07 11.51 -2.85
CA ALA A 290 -14.27 10.65 -2.92
C ALA A 290 -14.53 9.90 -1.60
N SER A 291 -13.49 9.48 -0.89
CA SER A 291 -13.58 8.67 0.34
C SER A 291 -12.53 9.09 1.37
N PRO A 292 -12.65 10.30 1.95
CA PRO A 292 -11.60 10.86 2.80
C PRO A 292 -11.35 10.05 4.09
N GLU A 293 -12.33 9.31 4.60
CA GLU A 293 -12.16 8.49 5.80
C GLU A 293 -11.31 7.23 5.56
N GLN A 294 -10.99 6.89 4.32
CA GLN A 294 -10.30 5.64 3.97
C GLN A 294 -8.78 5.78 3.84
N TYR A 295 -8.23 7.01 3.88
CA TYR A 295 -6.79 7.24 3.78
C TYR A 295 -6.10 7.22 5.16
N LEU A 296 -4.82 6.85 5.19
CA LEU A 296 -4.01 6.75 6.42
C LEU A 296 -3.59 8.13 6.96
N TRP A 297 -4.53 8.90 7.52
CA TRP A 297 -4.30 10.26 8.01
C TRP A 297 -3.35 10.37 9.20
N THR A 298 -2.99 9.28 9.86
CA THR A 298 -1.99 9.29 10.93
C THR A 298 -0.57 9.52 10.43
N HIS A 299 -0.30 9.35 9.13
CA HIS A 299 0.98 9.68 8.55
C HIS A 299 1.20 11.19 8.51
N ARG A 300 2.42 11.67 8.88
CA ARG A 300 2.80 13.09 8.74
C ARG A 300 3.19 13.36 7.28
N ARG A 301 2.17 13.40 6.38
CA ARG A 301 2.37 13.52 4.93
C ARG A 301 3.09 14.82 4.55
N TRP A 302 2.75 15.92 5.22
CA TRP A 302 3.26 17.27 4.96
C TRP A 302 4.32 17.71 5.98
N LYS A 303 5.21 16.81 6.38
CA LYS A 303 6.31 17.11 7.33
C LYS A 303 7.47 17.86 6.69
N HIS A 304 7.63 17.81 5.39
CA HIS A 304 8.63 18.56 4.64
C HIS A 304 7.97 19.73 3.95
N GLN A 305 8.69 20.84 3.89
CA GLN A 305 8.29 22.05 3.16
C GLN A 305 9.26 22.24 2.00
N ARG A 306 8.76 22.79 0.90
CA ARG A 306 9.61 23.21 -0.21
C ARG A 306 10.44 24.39 0.26
N ASN A 307 11.77 24.23 0.27
CA ASN A 307 12.65 25.37 0.49
C ASN A 307 12.46 26.35 -0.66
N GLY A 308 12.10 27.60 -0.33
CA GLY A 308 11.92 28.67 -1.31
C GLY A 308 13.22 29.04 -2.00
#